data_1c153ea08ecede6247608288d0d7986a
#
_entry.id   1c153ea08ecede6247608288d0d7986a
#
_cell.length_a   1.000
_cell.length_b   1.000
_cell.length_c   1.000
_cell.angle_alpha   90.00
_cell.angle_beta   90.00
_cell.angle_gamma   90.00
#
_symmetry.space_group_name_H-M   'P 1'
#
loop_
_entity.id
_entity.type
_entity.pdbx_description
1 polymer ?
#
loop_
_entity_poly.entity_id
_entity_poly.type
_entity_poly.pdbx_seq_one_letter_code
_entity_poly.pdbx_strand_id
1 'polypeptide(L)'
;DKDNEQSQFLPEATMAVDEAFIYHFKKNGGKFIYCENRKEVSEQFENILEENDWFENEVLCFDPTLFDLLEENKLPFEKPNNPAFLLASCENLIAEEGSILFSSKQIKQLKPHDLPLNIIVVATTSQILGAKSDGLSAIKKKYERDYPTNITTIKYFEKAKEEDFTQYGSSAKNLYLLLLEDL
;
A
#
# COMPACT_ATOMS: atom_id res chain seq x y z
N ASP A 1 -25.11 20.27 21.72
CA ASP A 1 -24.84 18.87 21.36
C ASP A 1 -25.10 18.58 19.88
N LYS A 2 -26.15 19.17 19.28
CA LYS A 2 -26.41 19.03 17.84
C LYS A 2 -25.35 19.72 16.97
N ASP A 3 -24.79 20.81 17.45
CA ASP A 3 -23.74 21.54 16.73
C ASP A 3 -22.40 20.80 16.75
N ASN A 4 -22.16 19.99 17.77
CA ASN A 4 -20.94 19.16 17.88
C ASN A 4 -21.01 17.93 16.98
N GLU A 5 -22.18 17.35 16.79
CA GLU A 5 -22.36 16.23 15.85
C GLU A 5 -22.23 16.66 14.40
N GLN A 6 -22.76 17.84 14.05
CA GLN A 6 -22.62 18.40 12.71
C GLN A 6 -21.17 18.76 12.37
N SER A 7 -20.36 19.20 13.35
CA SER A 7 -18.96 19.54 13.11
C SER A 7 -18.07 18.32 12.92
N GLN A 8 -18.49 17.12 13.35
CA GLN A 8 -17.75 15.88 13.12
C GLN A 8 -17.94 15.31 11.70
N PHE A 9 -19.08 15.59 11.05
CA PHE A 9 -19.39 15.11 9.70
C PHE A 9 -18.95 16.07 8.59
N LEU A 10 -18.95 17.37 8.85
CA LEU A 10 -18.59 18.40 7.88
C LEU A 10 -17.14 18.32 7.35
N PRO A 11 -16.12 17.95 8.17
CA PRO A 11 -14.74 17.84 7.66
C PRO A 11 -14.55 16.77 6.59
N GLU A 12 -15.23 15.64 6.68
CA GLU A 12 -15.12 14.57 5.68
C GLU A 12 -15.68 14.99 4.32
N ALA A 13 -16.79 15.74 4.31
CA ALA A 13 -17.42 16.19 3.07
C ALA A 13 -16.64 17.30 2.37
N THR A 14 -15.74 18.00 3.10
CA THR A 14 -14.96 19.13 2.57
C THR A 14 -13.48 18.83 2.38
N MET A 15 -13.02 17.62 2.76
CA MET A 15 -11.63 17.23 2.60
C MET A 15 -11.22 17.12 1.14
N ALA A 16 -10.04 17.62 0.82
CA ALA A 16 -9.39 17.34 -0.45
C ALA A 16 -9.15 15.83 -0.58
N VAL A 17 -9.05 15.34 -1.82
CA VAL A 17 -8.96 13.89 -2.11
C VAL A 17 -7.78 13.24 -1.40
N ASP A 18 -6.62 13.89 -1.40
CA ASP A 18 -5.42 13.38 -0.74
C ASP A 18 -5.58 13.33 0.78
N GLU A 19 -6.16 14.36 1.39
CA GLU A 19 -6.44 14.40 2.83
C GLU A 19 -7.45 13.33 3.24
N ALA A 20 -8.49 13.13 2.44
CA ALA A 20 -9.49 12.11 2.68
C ALA A 20 -8.88 10.71 2.62
N PHE A 21 -7.99 10.47 1.64
CA PHE A 21 -7.28 9.21 1.56
C PHE A 21 -6.47 8.93 2.83
N ILE A 22 -5.64 9.88 3.25
CA ILE A 22 -4.78 9.72 4.42
C ILE A 22 -5.62 9.47 5.67
N TYR A 23 -6.71 10.20 5.84
CA TYR A 23 -7.61 10.04 6.97
C TYR A 23 -8.19 8.62 7.03
N HIS A 24 -8.78 8.14 5.94
CA HIS A 24 -9.40 6.81 5.89
C HIS A 24 -8.36 5.69 5.98
N PHE A 25 -7.22 5.87 5.33
CA PHE A 25 -6.13 4.90 5.35
C PHE A 25 -5.60 4.68 6.77
N LYS A 26 -5.34 5.76 7.51
CA LYS A 26 -4.93 5.68 8.92
C LYS A 26 -6.01 5.09 9.80
N LYS A 27 -7.27 5.47 9.58
CA LYS A 27 -8.41 4.92 10.31
C LYS A 27 -8.54 3.41 10.11
N ASN A 28 -8.19 2.93 8.94
CA ASN A 28 -8.18 1.49 8.62
C ASN A 28 -6.94 0.76 9.17
N GLY A 29 -6.03 1.45 9.83
CA GLY A 29 -4.83 0.87 10.44
C GLY A 29 -3.55 0.97 9.61
N GLY A 30 -3.60 1.62 8.45
CA GLY A 30 -2.44 1.81 7.58
C GLY A 30 -1.40 2.76 8.20
N LYS A 31 -0.14 2.49 7.92
CA LYS A 31 0.98 3.32 8.36
C LYS A 31 1.44 4.17 7.18
N PHE A 32 1.25 5.46 7.31
CA PHE A 32 1.47 6.43 6.25
C PHE A 32 2.76 7.20 6.48
N ILE A 33 3.60 7.31 5.45
CA ILE A 33 4.84 8.07 5.46
C ILE A 33 4.93 8.90 4.17
N TYR A 34 4.87 10.22 4.33
CA TYR A 34 5.00 11.15 3.20
C TYR A 34 6.48 11.41 2.89
N CYS A 35 6.82 11.38 1.61
CA CYS A 35 8.17 11.61 1.12
C CYS A 35 8.14 12.71 0.06
N GLU A 36 8.94 13.75 0.22
CA GLU A 36 9.00 14.86 -0.72
C GLU A 36 9.80 14.53 -1.98
N ASN A 37 10.73 13.57 -1.88
CA ASN A 37 11.60 13.18 -2.99
C ASN A 37 12.07 11.73 -2.84
N ARG A 38 12.76 11.24 -3.87
CA ARG A 38 13.25 9.86 -3.92
C ARG A 38 14.24 9.54 -2.79
N LYS A 39 15.04 10.51 -2.37
CA LYS A 39 15.99 10.34 -1.28
C LYS A 39 15.27 10.02 0.03
N GLU A 40 14.17 10.72 0.31
CA GLU A 40 13.36 10.45 1.50
C GLU A 40 12.71 9.07 1.44
N VAL A 41 12.30 8.60 0.26
CA VAL A 41 11.80 7.23 0.10
C VAL A 41 12.86 6.22 0.55
N SER A 42 14.11 6.39 0.10
CA SER A 42 15.22 5.52 0.50
C SER A 42 15.48 5.56 2.01
N GLU A 43 15.48 6.75 2.59
CA GLU A 43 15.71 6.93 4.03
C GLU A 43 14.59 6.28 4.86
N GLN A 44 13.35 6.49 4.48
CA GLN A 44 12.20 5.92 5.19
C GLN A 44 12.09 4.42 5.00
N PHE A 45 12.44 3.92 3.83
CA PHE A 45 12.52 2.48 3.60
C PHE A 45 13.53 1.82 4.55
N GLU A 46 14.72 2.40 4.67
CA GLU A 46 15.75 1.93 5.60
C GLU A 46 15.26 1.97 7.06
N ASN A 47 14.56 3.05 7.45
CA ASN A 47 13.98 3.17 8.79
C ASN A 47 12.96 2.05 9.08
N ILE A 48 12.15 1.67 8.09
CA ILE A 48 11.21 0.55 8.23
C ILE A 48 11.96 -0.77 8.43
N LEU A 49 13.04 -1.00 7.68
CA LEU A 49 13.87 -2.19 7.84
C LEU A 49 14.46 -2.27 9.25
N GLU A 50 14.96 -1.15 9.76
CA GLU A 50 15.54 -1.08 11.10
C GLU A 50 14.48 -1.32 12.19
N GLU A 51 13.31 -0.69 12.06
CA GLU A 51 12.21 -0.83 13.02
C GLU A 51 11.76 -2.30 13.17
N ASN A 52 11.76 -3.05 12.09
CA ASN A 52 11.25 -4.41 12.05
C ASN A 52 12.36 -5.48 12.09
N ASP A 53 13.62 -5.07 12.11
CA ASP A 53 14.77 -5.99 12.03
C ASP A 53 14.70 -6.85 10.77
N TRP A 54 14.45 -6.23 9.62
CA TRP A 54 14.33 -6.92 8.34
C TRP A 54 15.59 -6.90 7.47
N PHE A 55 16.69 -6.35 7.96
CA PHE A 55 17.96 -6.45 7.25
C PHE A 55 18.37 -7.92 7.10
N GLU A 56 18.90 -8.27 5.92
CA GLU A 56 19.28 -9.63 5.55
C GLU A 56 18.10 -10.58 5.28
N ASN A 57 16.87 -10.17 5.52
CA ASN A 57 15.69 -10.98 5.24
C ASN A 57 15.35 -10.99 3.75
N GLU A 58 14.73 -12.08 3.30
CA GLU A 58 14.22 -12.19 1.93
C GLU A 58 13.02 -11.28 1.70
N VAL A 59 12.93 -10.73 0.50
CA VAL A 59 11.83 -9.83 0.09
C VAL A 59 11.17 -10.37 -1.17
N LEU A 60 9.84 -10.30 -1.22
CA LEU A 60 9.08 -10.56 -2.43
C LEU A 60 8.87 -9.23 -3.15
N CYS A 61 9.33 -9.13 -4.40
CA CYS A 61 9.17 -7.92 -5.21
C CYS A 61 9.05 -8.27 -6.68
N PHE A 62 7.96 -7.84 -7.30
CA PHE A 62 7.70 -8.09 -8.73
C PHE A 62 7.94 -6.87 -9.60
N ASP A 63 8.25 -5.72 -9.01
CA ASP A 63 8.42 -4.46 -9.74
C ASP A 63 9.90 -4.11 -9.86
N PRO A 64 10.49 -4.22 -11.08
CA PRO A 64 11.91 -3.89 -11.29
C PRO A 64 12.25 -2.44 -10.93
N THR A 65 11.30 -1.52 -10.99
CA THR A 65 11.56 -0.10 -10.65
C THR A 65 11.87 0.09 -9.16
N LEU A 66 11.54 -0.91 -8.33
CA LEU A 66 11.79 -0.89 -6.89
C LEU A 66 13.04 -1.68 -6.49
N PHE A 67 13.69 -2.37 -7.43
CA PHE A 67 14.86 -3.19 -7.12
C PHE A 67 16.03 -2.38 -6.56
N ASP A 68 16.15 -1.10 -6.94
CA ASP A 68 17.19 -0.23 -6.40
C ASP A 68 17.12 -0.10 -4.88
N LEU A 69 15.92 -0.02 -4.31
CA LEU A 69 15.73 0.02 -2.85
C LEU A 69 16.28 -1.24 -2.18
N LEU A 70 16.07 -2.38 -2.81
CA LEU A 70 16.53 -3.67 -2.29
C LEU A 70 18.04 -3.81 -2.43
N GLU A 71 18.61 -3.42 -3.56
CA GLU A 71 20.04 -3.49 -3.83
C GLU A 71 20.84 -2.52 -2.94
N GLU A 72 20.33 -1.31 -2.72
CA GLU A 72 20.92 -0.32 -1.81
C GLU A 72 21.12 -0.89 -0.39
N ASN A 73 20.22 -1.77 0.04
CA ASN A 73 20.22 -2.37 1.37
C ASN A 73 20.70 -3.83 1.37
N LYS A 74 21.17 -4.32 0.25
CA LYS A 74 21.69 -5.69 0.08
C LYS A 74 20.69 -6.77 0.50
N LEU A 75 19.40 -6.56 0.20
CA LEU A 75 18.34 -7.51 0.53
C LEU A 75 18.20 -8.55 -0.59
N PRO A 76 18.12 -9.85 -0.27
CA PRO A 76 17.89 -10.88 -1.27
C PRO A 76 16.41 -10.88 -1.70
N PHE A 77 16.16 -10.86 -3.01
CA PHE A 77 14.81 -10.84 -3.56
C PHE A 77 14.61 -11.78 -4.76
N GLU A 78 15.63 -12.52 -5.15
CA GLU A 78 15.50 -13.50 -6.22
C GLU A 78 14.95 -14.81 -5.66
N LYS A 79 13.76 -15.22 -6.14
CA LYS A 79 13.09 -16.48 -5.76
C LYS A 79 13.01 -16.70 -4.24
N PRO A 80 12.41 -15.79 -3.48
CA PRO A 80 12.35 -15.94 -2.03
C PRO A 80 11.49 -17.16 -1.63
N ASN A 81 11.93 -17.88 -0.60
CA ASN A 81 11.17 -18.99 -0.03
C ASN A 81 10.22 -18.53 1.09
N ASN A 82 10.72 -17.64 1.94
CA ASN A 82 9.97 -17.14 3.11
C ASN A 82 10.20 -15.63 3.25
N PRO A 83 9.61 -14.82 2.36
CA PRO A 83 9.85 -13.38 2.40
C PRO A 83 9.29 -12.73 3.66
N ALA A 84 10.06 -11.83 4.25
CA ALA A 84 9.61 -11.05 5.41
C ALA A 84 8.52 -10.07 5.04
N PHE A 85 8.56 -9.52 3.82
CA PHE A 85 7.56 -8.59 3.34
C PHE A 85 7.51 -8.59 1.80
N LEU A 86 6.40 -8.05 1.30
CA LEU A 86 6.24 -7.70 -0.12
C LEU A 86 6.58 -6.21 -0.28
N LEU A 87 7.47 -5.90 -1.22
CA LEU A 87 7.68 -4.53 -1.69
C LEU A 87 6.97 -4.37 -3.03
N ALA A 88 6.02 -3.46 -3.11
CA ALA A 88 5.18 -3.33 -4.29
C ALA A 88 4.84 -1.87 -4.63
N SER A 89 4.53 -1.65 -5.89
CA SER A 89 3.74 -0.51 -6.35
C SER A 89 2.25 -0.91 -6.35
N CYS A 90 1.39 0.02 -6.71
CA CYS A 90 -0.05 -0.23 -6.81
C CYS A 90 -0.62 0.47 -8.04
N GLU A 91 -1.88 0.16 -8.37
CA GLU A 91 -2.57 0.89 -9.42
C GLU A 91 -2.99 2.28 -8.93
N ASN A 92 -3.77 2.32 -7.86
CA ASN A 92 -4.27 3.57 -7.30
C ASN A 92 -4.52 3.46 -5.79
N LEU A 93 -4.62 4.63 -5.17
CA LEU A 93 -5.03 4.83 -3.79
C LEU A 93 -6.43 5.43 -3.81
N ILE A 94 -7.38 4.82 -3.12
CA ILE A 94 -8.80 5.18 -3.20
C ILE A 94 -9.23 5.95 -1.96
N ALA A 95 -9.50 7.24 -2.13
CA ALA A 95 -9.74 8.17 -1.03
C ALA A 95 -11.02 7.85 -0.24
N GLU A 96 -12.12 7.50 -0.91
CA GLU A 96 -13.40 7.24 -0.24
C GLU A 96 -13.35 6.08 0.75
N GLU A 97 -12.46 5.12 0.52
CA GLU A 97 -12.32 3.93 1.35
C GLU A 97 -11.04 3.90 2.18
N GLY A 98 -10.03 4.68 1.79
CA GLY A 98 -8.68 4.55 2.34
C GLY A 98 -8.06 3.21 1.97
N SER A 99 -8.34 2.71 0.77
CA SER A 99 -7.89 1.41 0.29
C SER A 99 -6.80 1.54 -0.77
N ILE A 100 -6.08 0.45 -1.00
CA ILE A 100 -5.06 0.34 -2.05
C ILE A 100 -5.56 -0.63 -3.11
N LEU A 101 -5.57 -0.17 -4.36
CA LEU A 101 -6.00 -0.95 -5.51
C LEU A 101 -4.78 -1.55 -6.21
N PHE A 102 -4.74 -2.88 -6.24
CA PHE A 102 -3.72 -3.67 -6.94
C PHE A 102 -4.34 -4.38 -8.13
N SER A 103 -3.47 -4.74 -9.07
CA SER A 103 -3.84 -5.67 -10.14
C SER A 103 -2.79 -6.77 -10.25
N SER A 104 -3.02 -7.71 -11.16
CA SER A 104 -2.03 -8.74 -11.49
C SER A 104 -0.71 -8.17 -12.00
N LYS A 105 -0.67 -6.89 -12.39
CA LYS A 105 0.58 -6.22 -12.78
C LYS A 105 1.54 -6.05 -11.60
N GLN A 106 1.03 -5.91 -10.37
CA GLN A 106 1.85 -5.76 -9.18
C GLN A 106 2.01 -7.05 -8.37
N ILE A 107 0.95 -7.86 -8.28
CA ILE A 107 0.94 -9.04 -7.41
C ILE A 107 0.75 -10.37 -8.15
N LYS A 108 0.82 -10.36 -9.48
CA LYS A 108 0.64 -11.54 -10.31
C LYS A 108 -0.73 -12.20 -10.04
N GLN A 109 -0.77 -13.52 -9.87
CA GLN A 109 -2.00 -14.26 -9.60
C GLN A 109 -2.24 -14.49 -8.09
N LEU A 110 -1.41 -13.89 -7.24
CA LEU A 110 -1.54 -14.04 -5.80
C LEU A 110 -2.78 -13.30 -5.29
N LYS A 111 -3.48 -13.92 -4.36
CA LYS A 111 -4.61 -13.32 -3.65
C LYS A 111 -4.13 -12.76 -2.32
N PRO A 112 -4.92 -11.89 -1.66
CA PRO A 112 -4.48 -11.30 -0.39
C PRO A 112 -3.96 -12.31 0.63
N HIS A 113 -4.59 -13.47 0.77
CA HIS A 113 -4.14 -14.49 1.72
C HIS A 113 -2.84 -15.21 1.32
N ASP A 114 -2.43 -15.12 0.04
CA ASP A 114 -1.17 -15.68 -0.44
C ASP A 114 0.00 -14.71 -0.27
N LEU A 115 -0.29 -13.43 -0.03
CA LEU A 115 0.73 -12.39 0.14
C LEU A 115 1.32 -12.45 1.54
N PRO A 116 2.60 -12.04 1.71
CA PRO A 116 3.15 -11.86 3.04
C PRO A 116 2.26 -10.97 3.92
N LEU A 117 2.28 -11.20 5.23
CA LEU A 117 1.56 -10.36 6.17
C LEU A 117 2.01 -8.91 6.09
N ASN A 118 3.31 -8.70 5.94
CA ASN A 118 3.91 -7.38 5.91
C ASN A 118 4.04 -6.91 4.46
N ILE A 119 3.58 -5.69 4.19
CA ILE A 119 3.65 -5.09 2.87
C ILE A 119 4.18 -3.66 2.98
N ILE A 120 5.13 -3.31 2.12
CA ILE A 120 5.58 -1.94 1.93
C ILE A 120 5.17 -1.53 0.51
N VAL A 121 4.35 -0.51 0.40
CA VAL A 121 3.90 0.03 -0.89
C VAL A 121 4.59 1.37 -1.13
N VAL A 122 5.13 1.54 -2.32
CA VAL A 122 5.63 2.83 -2.80
C VAL A 122 4.65 3.34 -3.86
N ALA A 123 4.06 4.49 -3.60
CA ALA A 123 3.09 5.11 -4.48
C ALA A 123 3.35 6.61 -4.58
N THR A 124 2.66 7.28 -5.49
CA THR A 124 2.80 8.73 -5.70
C THR A 124 1.48 9.43 -5.44
N THR A 125 1.54 10.72 -5.15
CA THR A 125 0.36 11.53 -4.88
C THR A 125 -0.59 11.60 -6.08
N SER A 126 -0.08 11.50 -7.31
CA SER A 126 -0.91 11.46 -8.52
C SER A 126 -1.74 10.18 -8.66
N GLN A 127 -1.42 9.13 -7.92
CA GLN A 127 -2.19 7.87 -7.94
C GLN A 127 -3.43 7.92 -7.05
N ILE A 128 -3.61 8.97 -6.24
CA ILE A 128 -4.78 9.11 -5.37
C ILE A 128 -5.99 9.51 -6.20
N LEU A 129 -7.04 8.69 -6.14
CA LEU A 129 -8.34 8.94 -6.80
C LEU A 129 -9.46 8.94 -5.77
N GLY A 130 -10.57 9.61 -6.09
CA GLY A 130 -11.70 9.74 -5.17
C GLY A 130 -12.43 8.43 -4.92
N ALA A 131 -12.87 7.78 -5.98
CA ALA A 131 -13.72 6.59 -5.91
C ALA A 131 -13.07 5.36 -6.54
N LYS A 132 -13.48 4.19 -6.08
CA LYS A 132 -13.02 2.92 -6.65
C LYS A 132 -13.35 2.80 -8.14
N SER A 133 -14.51 3.31 -8.56
CA SER A 133 -14.91 3.33 -9.97
C SER A 133 -13.92 4.13 -10.83
N ASP A 134 -13.34 5.21 -10.30
CA ASP A 134 -12.30 5.98 -11.00
C ASP A 134 -11.04 5.15 -11.18
N GLY A 135 -10.67 4.37 -10.17
CA GLY A 135 -9.54 3.45 -10.23
C GLY A 135 -9.72 2.36 -11.28
N LEU A 136 -10.90 1.75 -11.32
CA LEU A 136 -11.23 0.73 -12.31
C LEU A 136 -11.22 1.30 -13.73
N SER A 137 -11.74 2.51 -13.91
CA SER A 137 -11.70 3.22 -15.20
C SER A 137 -10.26 3.55 -15.63
N ALA A 138 -9.42 3.97 -14.68
CA ALA A 138 -8.02 4.27 -14.94
C ALA A 138 -7.25 3.02 -15.40
N ILE A 139 -7.49 1.87 -14.77
CA ILE A 139 -6.89 0.59 -15.16
C ILE A 139 -7.32 0.20 -16.58
N LYS A 140 -8.60 0.33 -16.88
CA LYS A 140 -9.15 0.01 -18.20
C LYS A 140 -8.51 0.86 -19.30
N LYS A 141 -8.34 2.15 -19.02
CA LYS A 141 -7.71 3.09 -19.95
C LYS A 141 -6.21 2.83 -20.14
N LYS A 142 -5.51 2.53 -19.02
CA LYS A 142 -4.07 2.27 -19.03
C LYS A 142 -3.68 1.01 -19.77
N TYR A 143 -4.48 -0.05 -19.66
CA TYR A 143 -4.15 -1.39 -20.16
C TYR A 143 -5.11 -1.88 -21.26
N GLU A 144 -5.46 -1.02 -22.20
CA GLU A 144 -6.43 -1.32 -23.26
C GLU A 144 -6.22 -2.66 -23.97
N ARG A 145 -4.96 -3.04 -24.22
CA ARG A 145 -4.60 -4.26 -24.96
C ARG A 145 -4.04 -5.39 -24.10
N ASP A 146 -3.66 -5.07 -22.89
CA ASP A 146 -3.06 -6.03 -21.94
C ASP A 146 -3.69 -5.84 -20.57
N TYR A 147 -5.00 -6.05 -20.52
CA TYR A 147 -5.79 -5.84 -19.33
C TYR A 147 -5.39 -6.83 -18.22
N PRO A 148 -5.29 -6.39 -16.96
CA PRO A 148 -4.95 -7.27 -15.85
C PRO A 148 -5.98 -8.41 -15.71
N THR A 149 -5.49 -9.59 -15.36
CA THR A 149 -6.34 -10.76 -15.12
C THR A 149 -7.05 -10.73 -13.78
N ASN A 150 -6.48 -10.02 -12.80
CA ASN A 150 -7.06 -9.86 -11.47
C ASN A 150 -6.92 -8.43 -11.00
N ILE A 151 -7.92 -7.95 -10.26
CA ILE A 151 -7.93 -6.66 -9.57
C ILE A 151 -8.31 -6.93 -8.12
N THR A 152 -7.53 -6.39 -7.19
CA THR A 152 -7.68 -6.66 -5.77
C THR A 152 -7.58 -5.36 -4.98
N THR A 153 -8.48 -5.19 -4.01
CA THR A 153 -8.46 -4.06 -3.09
C THR A 153 -8.08 -4.54 -1.70
N ILE A 154 -7.10 -3.87 -1.07
CA ILE A 154 -6.76 -4.12 0.33
C ILE A 154 -7.16 -2.89 1.12
N LYS A 155 -8.02 -3.08 2.12
CA LYS A 155 -8.63 -2.01 2.89
C LYS A 155 -8.32 -2.08 4.38
N TYR A 156 -8.15 -3.28 4.94
CA TYR A 156 -7.94 -3.44 6.37
C TYR A 156 -6.47 -3.69 6.65
N PHE A 157 -5.90 -2.88 7.52
CA PHE A 157 -4.49 -2.90 7.85
C PHE A 157 -4.34 -2.95 9.36
N GLU A 158 -3.63 -3.95 9.86
CA GLU A 158 -3.25 -3.99 11.25
C GLU A 158 -2.09 -4.96 11.44
N LYS A 159 -1.30 -4.71 12.48
CA LYS A 159 -0.25 -5.63 12.86
C LYS A 159 -0.88 -6.89 13.43
N ALA A 160 -0.59 -8.06 12.86
CA ALA A 160 -1.06 -9.31 13.40
C ALA A 160 -0.54 -9.50 14.83
N LYS A 161 -1.45 -9.84 15.74
CA LYS A 161 -1.09 -10.31 17.07
C LYS A 161 -0.68 -11.79 16.95
N GLU A 162 0.13 -12.30 17.90
CA GLU A 162 0.51 -13.72 17.89
C GLU A 162 -0.69 -14.66 17.79
N GLU A 163 -1.82 -14.28 18.36
CA GLU A 163 -3.07 -15.01 18.30
C GLU A 163 -3.65 -15.12 16.89
N ASP A 164 -3.32 -14.19 16.01
CA ASP A 164 -3.84 -14.12 14.64
C ASP A 164 -3.11 -15.07 13.68
N PHE A 165 -1.94 -15.60 14.05
CA PHE A 165 -1.23 -16.59 13.25
C PHE A 165 -2.01 -17.89 13.06
N THR A 166 -3.00 -18.15 13.91
CA THR A 166 -3.87 -19.32 13.81
C THR A 166 -5.10 -19.09 12.95
N GLN A 167 -5.36 -17.86 12.52
CA GLN A 167 -6.50 -17.52 11.65
C GLN A 167 -6.06 -17.53 10.18
N TYR A 168 -6.27 -18.65 9.53
CA TYR A 168 -6.10 -18.78 8.10
C TYR A 168 -7.02 -17.81 7.36
N GLY A 169 -6.45 -17.04 6.43
CA GLY A 169 -7.23 -16.22 5.52
C GLY A 169 -7.52 -14.81 5.98
N SER A 170 -6.84 -14.32 7.03
CA SER A 170 -6.92 -12.89 7.35
C SER A 170 -6.36 -12.06 6.19
N SER A 171 -7.22 -11.24 5.57
CA SER A 171 -6.80 -10.29 4.53
C SER A 171 -6.22 -9.01 5.12
N ALA A 172 -6.22 -8.85 6.44
CA ALA A 172 -5.60 -7.73 7.12
C ALA A 172 -4.08 -7.81 7.01
N LYS A 173 -3.46 -6.72 6.59
CA LYS A 173 -2.01 -6.65 6.38
C LYS A 173 -1.39 -5.57 7.24
N ASN A 174 -0.18 -5.84 7.72
CA ASN A 174 0.68 -4.81 8.29
C ASN A 174 1.30 -4.05 7.13
N LEU A 175 0.78 -2.86 6.84
CA LEU A 175 1.12 -2.14 5.62
C LEU A 175 1.67 -0.76 5.91
N TYR A 176 2.86 -0.51 5.34
CA TYR A 176 3.50 0.80 5.27
C TYR A 176 3.30 1.36 3.87
N LEU A 177 2.83 2.59 3.79
CA LEU A 177 2.72 3.32 2.53
C LEU A 177 3.74 4.46 2.51
N LEU A 178 4.71 4.35 1.60
CA LEU A 178 5.63 5.42 1.28
C LEU A 178 5.04 6.21 0.13
N LEU A 179 4.52 7.40 0.42
CA LEU A 179 3.85 8.24 -0.56
C LEU A 179 4.78 9.35 -1.04
N LEU A 180 5.19 9.24 -2.29
CA LEU A 180 6.10 10.18 -2.94
C LEU A 180 5.33 11.32 -3.59
N GLU A 181 5.71 12.55 -3.30
CA GLU A 181 5.15 13.75 -3.94
C GLU A 181 5.60 13.83 -5.41
N ASP A 182 4.64 13.91 -6.34
CA ASP A 182 4.91 14.03 -7.77
C ASP A 182 4.02 15.07 -8.46
N LEU A 183 3.28 15.85 -7.66
CA LEU A 183 2.40 16.90 -8.20
C LEU A 183 3.02 18.29 -8.11
#